data_e6c36a375070eb370e89cbbbfe6d9c2f
#
_entry.id   e6c36a375070eb370e89cbbbfe6d9c2f
#
_cell.length_a   1.000
_cell.length_b   1.000
_cell.length_c   1.000
_cell.angle_alpha   90.00
_cell.angle_beta   90.00
_cell.angle_gamma   90.00
#
_symmetry.space_group_name_H-M   'P 1'
#
loop_
_entity.id
_entity.type
_entity.pdbx_description
1 polymer ?
#
loop_
_entity_poly.entity_id
_entity_poly.type
_entity_poly.pdbx_seq_one_letter_code
_entity_poly.pdbx_strand_id
1 'polypeptide(L)'
;MLKQFLAYFFVILMFSACQNKSVDLLVHGGKIYTVDEGFEVHDVMLIRNGKIIATGGNSLMQHVQAKETLDLKGASVYPGFIDAHCHFTGYAMDFFKLDLHESRSFLEAIDLMKKFAADNPRQWIEARNWDEHLWTPQSMPDKKSLDLHFPDRPVIMLRVDGHVALCNQKALDLAGIQKQTKVPGGQFEIKNEQLTGFVFDAAIAEIQKKIPPLNHTEALKGMQDLEKKCFAFGLTSLTDCWVKSTDLSHLQNAFQNKKLSIPVTCMLEMSKENIQNWMHQKPYQDDHLHIAGFKIFSDGALGSRGACLHEPYLDQANHYGQLSYPQDSLEQMIAQIAKSSYQCCVHAIGDSAVSSILKMYQKYLPSSNQRRWRIEHAQVILLSDTA
;
A
#
# COMPACT_ATOMS: atom_id res chain seq x y z
N MET A 1 3.92 62.21 43.49
CA MET A 1 3.33 61.68 42.24
C MET A 1 4.15 60.57 41.59
N LEU A 2 5.45 60.65 41.49
CA LEU A 2 6.27 59.60 40.86
C LEU A 2 6.28 58.23 41.57
N LYS A 3 6.22 58.20 42.91
CA LYS A 3 6.16 56.97 43.72
C LYS A 3 4.79 56.25 43.65
N GLN A 4 3.71 56.97 43.42
CA GLN A 4 2.38 56.35 43.23
C GLN A 4 2.23 55.79 41.80
N PHE A 5 2.87 56.40 40.79
CA PHE A 5 2.88 55.87 39.43
C PHE A 5 3.68 54.55 39.30
N LEU A 6 4.82 54.41 40.02
CA LEU A 6 5.57 53.14 40.07
C LEU A 6 4.85 52.03 40.76
N ALA A 7 4.05 52.32 41.82
CA ALA A 7 3.25 51.29 42.51
C ALA A 7 2.11 50.76 41.65
N TYR A 8 1.44 51.61 40.85
CA TYR A 8 0.42 51.20 39.90
C TYR A 8 0.97 50.45 38.71
N PHE A 9 2.16 50.79 38.22
CA PHE A 9 2.81 50.04 37.14
C PHE A 9 3.27 48.66 37.58
N PHE A 10 3.70 48.47 38.84
CA PHE A 10 4.08 47.19 39.39
C PHE A 10 2.87 46.30 39.67
N VAL A 11 1.72 46.84 40.05
CA VAL A 11 0.46 46.08 40.24
C VAL A 11 -0.12 45.60 38.92
N ILE A 12 0.00 46.43 37.83
CA ILE A 12 -0.44 46.02 36.48
C ILE A 12 0.44 44.89 35.91
N LEU A 13 1.76 44.90 36.20
CA LEU A 13 2.66 43.83 35.78
C LEU A 13 2.47 42.52 36.54
N MET A 14 1.92 42.53 37.77
CA MET A 14 1.63 41.31 38.51
C MET A 14 0.31 40.64 38.09
N PHE A 15 -0.64 41.37 37.50
CA PHE A 15 -1.88 40.78 36.96
C PHE A 15 -1.73 40.15 35.59
N SER A 16 -0.59 40.38 34.88
CA SER A 16 -0.32 39.75 33.57
C SER A 16 0.26 38.33 33.67
N ALA A 17 0.57 37.83 34.87
CA ALA A 17 1.32 36.58 35.06
C ALA A 17 0.45 35.33 35.27
N CYS A 18 -0.88 35.45 35.33
CA CYS A 18 -1.78 34.32 35.52
C CYS A 18 -2.85 34.22 34.44
N GLN A 19 -2.48 34.28 33.17
CA GLN A 19 -3.41 33.85 32.13
C GLN A 19 -3.43 32.32 32.08
N ASN A 20 -4.55 31.73 32.50
CA ASN A 20 -4.79 30.30 32.27
C ASN A 20 -4.59 29.97 30.80
N LYS A 21 -3.67 29.08 30.50
CA LYS A 21 -3.46 28.61 29.12
C LYS A 21 -4.65 27.79 28.70
N SER A 22 -5.49 28.31 27.80
CA SER A 22 -6.58 27.53 27.21
C SER A 22 -6.00 26.58 26.16
N VAL A 23 -6.36 25.28 26.25
CA VAL A 23 -5.97 24.22 25.30
C VAL A 23 -7.21 23.41 24.92
N ASP A 24 -7.14 22.77 23.75
CA ASP A 24 -8.24 21.92 23.30
C ASP A 24 -8.21 20.56 24.01
N LEU A 25 -7.01 19.98 24.17
CA LEU A 25 -6.82 18.69 24.81
C LEU A 25 -5.58 18.71 25.72
N LEU A 26 -5.76 18.21 26.95
CA LEU A 26 -4.73 17.89 27.91
C LEU A 26 -4.59 16.37 27.97
N VAL A 27 -3.40 15.83 27.70
CA VAL A 27 -3.08 14.41 27.80
C VAL A 27 -2.16 14.20 28.98
N HIS A 28 -2.49 13.24 29.87
CA HIS A 28 -1.70 12.94 31.09
C HIS A 28 -1.88 11.47 31.55
N GLY A 29 -1.24 11.11 32.64
CA GLY A 29 -1.45 9.79 33.29
C GLY A 29 -0.76 8.63 32.61
N GLY A 30 0.26 8.89 31.78
CA GLY A 30 1.05 7.89 31.08
C GLY A 30 2.44 8.41 30.71
N LYS A 31 3.08 7.80 29.73
CA LYS A 31 4.41 8.18 29.22
C LYS A 31 4.30 8.68 27.78
N ILE A 32 4.81 9.87 27.53
CA ILE A 32 4.79 10.53 26.23
C ILE A 32 6.23 10.59 25.70
N TYR A 33 6.52 9.79 24.68
CA TYR A 33 7.82 9.72 24.02
C TYR A 33 7.86 10.76 22.90
N THR A 34 8.80 11.70 22.97
CA THR A 34 8.88 12.78 21.98
C THR A 34 9.49 12.31 20.65
N VAL A 35 10.38 11.33 20.71
CA VAL A 35 11.13 10.79 19.56
C VAL A 35 11.78 11.90 18.72
N ASP A 36 12.18 12.97 19.37
CA ASP A 36 13.04 14.02 18.84
C ASP A 36 14.53 13.70 19.08
N GLU A 37 15.43 14.62 18.80
CA GLU A 37 16.87 14.41 19.00
C GLU A 37 17.24 14.07 20.45
N GLY A 38 16.49 14.59 21.43
CA GLY A 38 16.69 14.31 22.85
C GLY A 38 16.04 13.01 23.32
N PHE A 39 15.11 12.44 22.53
CA PHE A 39 14.31 11.27 22.88
C PHE A 39 13.74 11.35 24.30
N GLU A 40 13.19 12.53 24.65
CA GLU A 40 12.70 12.79 26.00
C GLU A 40 11.39 12.03 26.28
N VAL A 41 11.16 11.76 27.58
CA VAL A 41 9.92 11.10 28.05
C VAL A 41 9.22 12.04 29.01
N HIS A 42 8.02 12.47 28.65
CA HIS A 42 7.22 13.40 29.41
C HIS A 42 5.96 12.75 30.01
N ASP A 43 5.30 13.42 30.95
CA ASP A 43 4.08 12.94 31.62
C ASP A 43 2.82 13.67 31.11
N VAL A 44 3.00 14.84 30.47
CA VAL A 44 1.91 15.73 30.06
C VAL A 44 2.15 16.26 28.67
N MET A 45 1.09 16.33 27.85
CA MET A 45 1.07 16.97 26.55
C MET A 45 -0.15 17.90 26.40
N LEU A 46 0.09 19.10 25.89
CA LEU A 46 -0.94 20.12 25.63
C LEU A 46 -1.14 20.28 24.13
N ILE A 47 -2.39 20.21 23.68
CA ILE A 47 -2.75 20.35 22.26
C ILE A 47 -3.72 21.52 22.08
N ARG A 48 -3.46 22.34 21.06
CA ARG A 48 -4.32 23.45 20.64
C ARG A 48 -4.36 23.54 19.12
N ASN A 49 -5.57 23.67 18.57
CA ASN A 49 -5.79 23.73 17.13
C ASN A 49 -5.11 22.56 16.36
N GLY A 50 -5.22 21.34 16.91
CA GLY A 50 -4.61 20.14 16.33
C GLY A 50 -3.09 20.05 16.39
N LYS A 51 -2.42 20.97 17.12
CA LYS A 51 -0.95 21.00 17.26
C LYS A 51 -0.51 20.82 18.71
N ILE A 52 0.53 20.05 18.93
CA ILE A 52 1.22 19.96 20.22
C ILE A 52 1.88 21.30 20.48
N ILE A 53 1.50 21.97 21.59
CA ILE A 53 2.05 23.27 21.96
C ILE A 53 3.05 23.20 23.12
N ALA A 54 3.00 22.12 23.90
CA ALA A 54 3.96 21.81 24.95
C ALA A 54 3.91 20.35 25.34
N THR A 55 5.06 19.81 25.75
CA THR A 55 5.20 18.55 26.47
C THR A 55 6.08 18.77 27.71
N GLY A 56 5.92 17.99 28.77
CA GLY A 56 6.73 18.11 29.98
C GLY A 56 6.21 17.32 31.16
N GLY A 57 6.66 17.65 32.37
CA GLY A 57 6.22 17.04 33.60
C GLY A 57 4.87 17.56 34.09
N ASN A 58 4.37 17.00 35.20
CA ASN A 58 3.06 17.33 35.81
C ASN A 58 2.86 18.82 36.13
N SER A 59 3.92 19.61 36.28
CA SER A 59 3.82 21.06 36.51
C SER A 59 3.16 21.81 35.32
N LEU A 60 3.17 21.23 34.11
CA LEU A 60 2.49 21.80 32.95
C LEU A 60 0.95 21.85 33.11
N MET A 61 0.37 21.03 33.97
CA MET A 61 -1.06 21.03 34.24
C MET A 61 -1.52 22.24 35.07
N GLN A 62 -0.56 22.93 35.73
CA GLN A 62 -0.86 24.09 36.54
C GLN A 62 -1.30 25.25 35.64
N HIS A 63 -2.43 25.88 35.99
CA HIS A 63 -2.99 27.00 35.24
C HIS A 63 -3.37 26.70 33.78
N VAL A 64 -3.72 25.43 33.48
CA VAL A 64 -4.25 25.02 32.17
C VAL A 64 -5.77 24.83 32.29
N GLN A 65 -6.51 25.43 31.37
CA GLN A 65 -7.94 25.15 31.14
C GLN A 65 -8.04 24.34 29.83
N ALA A 66 -8.32 23.05 29.95
CA ALA A 66 -8.51 22.18 28.81
C ALA A 66 -10.01 22.02 28.51
N LYS A 67 -10.39 22.04 27.21
CA LYS A 67 -11.76 21.67 26.79
C LYS A 67 -12.02 20.19 27.04
N GLU A 68 -11.00 19.36 26.76
CA GLU A 68 -11.03 17.91 26.96
C GLU A 68 -9.76 17.45 27.68
N THR A 69 -9.89 16.36 28.45
CA THR A 69 -8.77 15.74 29.16
C THR A 69 -8.75 14.25 28.86
N LEU A 70 -7.59 13.74 28.47
CA LEU A 70 -7.34 12.32 28.22
C LEU A 70 -6.38 11.76 29.28
N ASP A 71 -6.91 10.92 30.16
CA ASP A 71 -6.09 10.13 31.08
C ASP A 71 -5.65 8.83 30.38
N LEU A 72 -4.36 8.69 30.19
CA LEU A 72 -3.73 7.54 29.54
C LEU A 72 -3.75 6.24 30.36
N LYS A 73 -4.05 6.33 31.67
CA LYS A 73 -4.11 5.19 32.60
C LYS A 73 -2.86 4.31 32.54
N GLY A 74 -1.70 4.93 32.41
CA GLY A 74 -0.41 4.25 32.33
C GLY A 74 0.03 3.86 30.90
N ALA A 75 -0.80 4.09 29.89
CA ALA A 75 -0.40 3.80 28.50
C ALA A 75 0.69 4.75 27.99
N SER A 76 1.41 4.30 26.97
CA SER A 76 2.46 5.06 26.29
C SER A 76 1.91 5.74 25.04
N VAL A 77 2.40 6.96 24.78
CA VAL A 77 2.11 7.73 23.55
C VAL A 77 3.39 7.87 22.76
N TYR A 78 3.31 7.60 21.47
CA TYR A 78 4.37 7.78 20.49
C TYR A 78 3.86 8.66 19.34
N PRO A 79 4.75 9.32 18.58
CA PRO A 79 4.37 9.86 17.27
C PRO A 79 3.74 8.77 16.41
N GLY A 80 2.77 9.16 15.58
CA GLY A 80 2.15 8.22 14.67
C GLY A 80 3.17 7.56 13.73
N PHE A 81 3.00 6.27 13.44
CA PHE A 81 3.91 5.53 12.58
C PHE A 81 3.72 5.93 11.13
N ILE A 82 4.81 5.88 10.36
CA ILE A 82 4.84 6.12 8.92
C ILE A 82 5.22 4.82 8.24
N ASP A 83 4.32 4.27 7.42
CA ASP A 83 4.67 3.13 6.58
C ASP A 83 5.39 3.65 5.32
N ALA A 84 6.67 3.37 5.23
CA ALA A 84 7.52 3.86 4.15
C ALA A 84 7.38 3.05 2.85
N HIS A 85 6.72 1.88 2.89
CA HIS A 85 6.48 1.03 1.72
C HIS A 85 5.24 0.16 1.90
N CYS A 86 4.14 0.55 1.29
CA CYS A 86 2.94 -0.25 1.22
C CYS A 86 2.31 -0.20 -0.18
N HIS A 87 1.17 -0.87 -0.34
CA HIS A 87 0.34 -0.85 -1.54
C HIS A 87 -1.11 -0.50 -1.13
N PHE A 88 -1.29 0.70 -0.57
CA PHE A 88 -2.54 1.15 0.03
C PHE A 88 -3.71 1.10 -0.96
N THR A 89 -3.56 1.73 -2.13
CA THR A 89 -4.63 1.74 -3.15
C THR A 89 -4.90 0.33 -3.65
N GLY A 90 -3.86 -0.44 -3.98
CA GLY A 90 -4.01 -1.83 -4.42
C GLY A 90 -4.75 -2.70 -3.42
N TYR A 91 -4.37 -2.61 -2.13
CA TYR A 91 -5.03 -3.39 -1.08
C TYR A 91 -6.46 -2.91 -0.79
N ALA A 92 -6.73 -1.60 -0.89
CA ALA A 92 -8.08 -1.07 -0.76
C ALA A 92 -9.03 -1.62 -1.85
N MET A 93 -8.53 -1.81 -3.07
CA MET A 93 -9.30 -2.43 -4.15
C MET A 93 -9.55 -3.92 -3.90
N ASP A 94 -8.67 -4.58 -3.17
CA ASP A 94 -8.79 -6.00 -2.81
C ASP A 94 -9.91 -6.31 -1.79
N PHE A 95 -10.46 -5.31 -1.10
CA PHE A 95 -11.65 -5.50 -0.25
C PHE A 95 -12.88 -5.98 -1.03
N PHE A 96 -12.87 -5.82 -2.34
CA PHE A 96 -13.93 -6.32 -3.22
C PHE A 96 -13.67 -7.73 -3.76
N LYS A 97 -12.58 -8.38 -3.31
CA LYS A 97 -12.23 -9.76 -3.62
C LYS A 97 -12.30 -10.60 -2.35
N LEU A 98 -12.89 -11.77 -2.46
CA LEU A 98 -12.96 -12.72 -1.35
C LEU A 98 -11.61 -13.40 -1.16
N ASP A 99 -11.07 -13.34 0.05
CA ASP A 99 -9.89 -14.12 0.43
C ASP A 99 -10.31 -15.53 0.89
N LEU A 100 -9.79 -16.55 0.23
CA LEU A 100 -10.08 -17.96 0.49
C LEU A 100 -8.96 -18.68 1.25
N HIS A 101 -7.92 -17.96 1.71
CA HIS A 101 -6.76 -18.56 2.37
C HIS A 101 -7.12 -19.43 3.59
N GLU A 102 -8.17 -19.05 4.33
CA GLU A 102 -8.62 -19.79 5.50
C GLU A 102 -9.54 -20.98 5.18
N SER A 103 -9.97 -21.15 3.91
CA SER A 103 -10.87 -22.26 3.54
C SER A 103 -10.16 -23.62 3.69
N ARG A 104 -10.90 -24.59 4.22
CA ARG A 104 -10.40 -25.96 4.49
C ARG A 104 -10.98 -27.02 3.58
N SER A 105 -11.86 -26.62 2.66
CA SER A 105 -12.41 -27.48 1.60
C SER A 105 -12.97 -26.64 0.46
N PHE A 106 -13.16 -27.25 -0.72
CA PHE A 106 -13.81 -26.56 -1.84
C PHE A 106 -15.28 -26.20 -1.53
N LEU A 107 -15.99 -27.04 -0.77
CA LEU A 107 -17.36 -26.73 -0.35
C LEU A 107 -17.40 -25.50 0.57
N GLU A 108 -16.47 -25.40 1.51
CA GLU A 108 -16.35 -24.23 2.36
C GLU A 108 -16.03 -22.97 1.54
N ALA A 109 -15.13 -23.07 0.55
CA ALA A 109 -14.85 -21.97 -0.37
C ALA A 109 -16.11 -21.52 -1.12
N ILE A 110 -16.95 -22.44 -1.59
CA ILE A 110 -18.25 -22.13 -2.21
C ILE A 110 -19.18 -21.42 -1.22
N ASP A 111 -19.28 -21.88 0.02
CA ASP A 111 -20.16 -21.27 1.01
C ASP A 111 -19.68 -19.87 1.42
N LEU A 112 -18.36 -19.65 1.51
CA LEU A 112 -17.78 -18.32 1.68
C LEU A 112 -18.10 -17.40 0.50
N MET A 113 -17.99 -17.91 -0.74
CA MET A 113 -18.36 -17.17 -1.95
C MET A 113 -19.86 -16.82 -1.99
N LYS A 114 -20.76 -17.71 -1.55
CA LYS A 114 -22.20 -17.42 -1.46
C LYS A 114 -22.48 -16.27 -0.48
N LYS A 115 -21.86 -16.30 0.71
CA LYS A 115 -21.99 -15.23 1.71
C LYS A 115 -21.46 -13.91 1.15
N PHE A 116 -20.26 -13.94 0.60
CA PHE A 116 -19.66 -12.76 -0.04
C PHE A 116 -20.55 -12.22 -1.17
N ALA A 117 -21.10 -13.09 -2.01
CA ALA A 117 -21.96 -12.71 -3.11
C ALA A 117 -23.28 -12.05 -2.65
N ALA A 118 -23.83 -12.44 -1.50
CA ALA A 118 -25.03 -11.84 -0.94
C ALA A 118 -24.81 -10.38 -0.51
N ASP A 119 -23.63 -10.07 0.03
CA ASP A 119 -23.28 -8.75 0.53
C ASP A 119 -22.57 -7.86 -0.52
N ASN A 120 -22.12 -8.47 -1.63
CA ASN A 120 -21.39 -7.78 -2.69
C ASN A 120 -22.27 -7.54 -3.91
N PRO A 121 -22.65 -6.28 -4.21
CA PRO A 121 -23.53 -5.95 -5.33
C PRO A 121 -22.85 -6.03 -6.70
N ARG A 122 -21.53 -6.25 -6.77
CA ARG A 122 -20.79 -6.35 -8.03
C ARG A 122 -21.25 -7.56 -8.82
N GLN A 123 -21.27 -7.41 -10.14
CA GLN A 123 -21.65 -8.49 -11.04
C GLN A 123 -20.72 -9.71 -10.92
N TRP A 124 -19.39 -9.46 -10.88
CA TRP A 124 -18.38 -10.49 -10.77
C TRP A 124 -18.15 -10.91 -9.33
N ILE A 125 -17.93 -12.21 -9.13
CA ILE A 125 -17.41 -12.77 -7.90
C ILE A 125 -15.92 -13.04 -8.13
N GLU A 126 -15.09 -12.21 -7.54
CA GLU A 126 -13.64 -12.36 -7.54
C GLU A 126 -13.20 -12.98 -6.22
N ALA A 127 -12.56 -14.15 -6.28
CA ALA A 127 -11.98 -14.80 -5.11
C ALA A 127 -10.49 -15.08 -5.36
N ARG A 128 -9.70 -15.16 -4.29
CA ARG A 128 -8.25 -15.35 -4.39
C ARG A 128 -7.72 -16.23 -3.25
N ASN A 129 -6.47 -16.64 -3.38
CA ASN A 129 -5.70 -17.34 -2.35
C ASN A 129 -6.27 -18.70 -1.96
N TRP A 130 -7.02 -19.37 -2.85
CA TRP A 130 -7.35 -20.76 -2.58
C TRP A 130 -6.11 -21.65 -2.75
N ASP A 131 -6.02 -22.70 -1.90
CA ASP A 131 -4.92 -23.66 -1.94
C ASP A 131 -5.46 -25.05 -1.58
N GLU A 132 -5.53 -25.94 -2.57
CA GLU A 132 -6.02 -27.31 -2.39
C GLU A 132 -5.16 -28.13 -1.44
N HIS A 133 -3.91 -27.73 -1.21
CA HIS A 133 -3.03 -28.42 -0.24
C HIS A 133 -3.48 -28.20 1.21
N LEU A 134 -4.24 -27.15 1.47
CA LEU A 134 -4.82 -26.87 2.79
C LEU A 134 -6.18 -27.56 2.99
N TRP A 135 -6.74 -28.18 1.96
CA TRP A 135 -8.08 -28.75 2.00
C TRP A 135 -8.13 -30.23 2.46
N THR A 136 -9.18 -30.57 3.17
CA THR A 136 -9.45 -31.95 3.62
C THR A 136 -10.90 -32.35 3.22
N PRO A 137 -11.09 -33.33 2.32
CA PRO A 137 -10.04 -34.02 1.57
C PRO A 137 -9.35 -33.08 0.56
N GLN A 138 -8.06 -33.30 0.31
CA GLN A 138 -7.36 -32.60 -0.74
C GLN A 138 -7.96 -32.94 -2.10
N SER A 139 -8.52 -31.97 -2.79
CA SER A 139 -9.15 -32.15 -4.09
C SER A 139 -9.06 -30.87 -4.92
N MET A 140 -8.83 -31.03 -6.21
CA MET A 140 -8.92 -29.89 -7.13
C MET A 140 -10.37 -29.41 -7.22
N PRO A 141 -10.60 -28.09 -7.21
CA PRO A 141 -11.92 -27.54 -7.42
C PRO A 141 -12.39 -27.80 -8.87
N ASP A 142 -13.68 -27.66 -9.14
CA ASP A 142 -14.23 -27.90 -10.46
C ASP A 142 -15.22 -26.81 -10.92
N LYS A 143 -15.27 -26.60 -12.23
CA LYS A 143 -16.14 -25.62 -12.86
C LYS A 143 -17.62 -25.92 -12.65
N LYS A 144 -18.01 -27.20 -12.64
CA LYS A 144 -19.42 -27.61 -12.57
C LYS A 144 -20.07 -27.17 -11.25
N SER A 145 -19.30 -27.27 -10.16
CA SER A 145 -19.76 -26.78 -8.85
C SER A 145 -19.93 -25.25 -8.86
N LEU A 146 -19.04 -24.50 -9.51
CA LEU A 146 -19.22 -23.06 -9.68
C LEU A 146 -20.42 -22.72 -10.55
N ASP A 147 -20.61 -23.45 -11.67
CA ASP A 147 -21.76 -23.27 -12.57
C ASP A 147 -23.10 -23.55 -11.86
N LEU A 148 -23.13 -24.57 -10.98
CA LEU A 148 -24.31 -24.92 -10.20
C LEU A 148 -24.69 -23.84 -9.20
N HIS A 149 -23.73 -23.27 -8.51
CA HIS A 149 -23.97 -22.33 -7.41
C HIS A 149 -24.03 -20.87 -7.86
N PHE A 150 -23.44 -20.54 -9.00
CA PHE A 150 -23.38 -19.18 -9.56
C PHE A 150 -23.71 -19.17 -11.06
N PRO A 151 -24.90 -19.66 -11.47
CA PRO A 151 -25.24 -19.81 -12.90
C PRO A 151 -25.30 -18.47 -13.63
N ASP A 152 -25.71 -17.40 -12.95
CA ASP A 152 -25.95 -16.08 -13.54
C ASP A 152 -24.83 -15.07 -13.26
N ARG A 153 -23.92 -15.37 -12.32
CA ARG A 153 -22.83 -14.50 -11.95
C ARG A 153 -21.48 -15.06 -12.41
N PRO A 154 -20.66 -14.27 -13.12
CA PRO A 154 -19.32 -14.69 -13.50
C PRO A 154 -18.43 -14.80 -12.24
N VAL A 155 -17.69 -15.91 -12.17
CA VAL A 155 -16.78 -16.23 -11.05
C VAL A 155 -15.38 -16.45 -11.59
N ILE A 156 -14.40 -15.83 -10.90
CA ILE A 156 -12.99 -16.16 -11.04
C ILE A 156 -12.39 -16.39 -9.65
N MET A 157 -11.75 -17.55 -9.46
CA MET A 157 -11.01 -17.91 -8.25
C MET A 157 -9.53 -18.03 -8.60
N LEU A 158 -8.70 -17.10 -8.11
CA LEU A 158 -7.24 -17.12 -8.31
C LEU A 158 -6.56 -17.95 -7.22
N ARG A 159 -5.72 -18.89 -7.62
CA ARG A 159 -4.92 -19.72 -6.70
C ARG A 159 -3.87 -18.87 -5.98
N VAL A 160 -3.42 -19.33 -4.82
CA VAL A 160 -2.46 -18.64 -3.95
C VAL A 160 -1.15 -18.26 -4.65
N ASP A 161 -0.71 -19.03 -5.64
CA ASP A 161 0.50 -18.74 -6.43
C ASP A 161 0.29 -17.69 -7.52
N GLY A 162 -0.96 -17.32 -7.81
CA GLY A 162 -1.28 -16.34 -8.86
C GLY A 162 -1.17 -16.87 -10.30
N HIS A 163 -0.76 -18.11 -10.50
CA HIS A 163 -0.53 -18.72 -11.82
C HIS A 163 -1.69 -19.56 -12.35
N VAL A 164 -2.66 -19.89 -11.50
CA VAL A 164 -3.84 -20.68 -11.84
C VAL A 164 -5.09 -19.98 -11.38
N ALA A 165 -6.09 -19.91 -12.27
CA ALA A 165 -7.44 -19.49 -11.90
C ALA A 165 -8.46 -20.57 -12.31
N LEU A 166 -9.56 -20.66 -11.54
CA LEU A 166 -10.75 -21.41 -11.93
C LEU A 166 -11.88 -20.43 -12.23
N CYS A 167 -12.48 -20.56 -13.40
CA CYS A 167 -13.59 -19.73 -13.86
C CYS A 167 -14.83 -20.59 -14.11
N ASN A 168 -16.02 -20.07 -13.80
CA ASN A 168 -17.26 -20.70 -14.21
C ASN A 168 -17.57 -20.43 -15.71
N GLN A 169 -18.58 -21.10 -16.26
CA GLN A 169 -18.95 -20.94 -17.67
C GLN A 169 -19.34 -19.49 -17.99
N LYS A 170 -20.06 -18.84 -17.09
CA LYS A 170 -20.48 -17.43 -17.26
C LYS A 170 -19.29 -16.47 -17.44
N ALA A 171 -18.20 -16.67 -16.69
CA ALA A 171 -16.97 -15.87 -16.84
C ALA A 171 -16.29 -16.13 -18.18
N LEU A 172 -16.20 -17.40 -18.61
CA LEU A 172 -15.63 -17.77 -19.91
C LEU A 172 -16.43 -17.19 -21.08
N ASP A 173 -17.77 -17.25 -21.00
CA ASP A 173 -18.67 -16.70 -22.03
C ASP A 173 -18.53 -15.18 -22.15
N LEU A 174 -18.52 -14.46 -21.03
CA LEU A 174 -18.33 -13.00 -21.03
C LEU A 174 -16.95 -12.59 -21.55
N ALA A 175 -15.94 -13.43 -21.33
CA ALA A 175 -14.60 -13.21 -21.87
C ALA A 175 -14.49 -13.59 -23.36
N GLY A 176 -15.50 -14.26 -23.92
CA GLY A 176 -15.49 -14.74 -25.30
C GLY A 176 -14.53 -15.89 -25.54
N ILE A 177 -14.22 -16.65 -24.47
CA ILE A 177 -13.26 -17.76 -24.55
C ILE A 177 -13.92 -18.98 -25.16
N GLN A 178 -13.27 -19.52 -26.17
CA GLN A 178 -13.68 -20.70 -26.91
C GLN A 178 -12.53 -21.75 -26.89
N LYS A 179 -12.82 -22.99 -27.27
CA LYS A 179 -11.82 -24.08 -27.30
C LYS A 179 -10.56 -23.72 -28.12
N GLN A 180 -10.76 -22.98 -29.21
CA GLN A 180 -9.67 -22.58 -30.12
C GLN A 180 -8.92 -21.32 -29.66
N THR A 181 -9.35 -20.67 -28.58
CA THR A 181 -8.72 -19.45 -28.08
C THR A 181 -7.28 -19.77 -27.62
N LYS A 182 -6.32 -19.03 -28.17
CA LYS A 182 -4.89 -19.16 -27.84
C LYS A 182 -4.38 -17.83 -27.30
N VAL A 183 -3.61 -17.89 -26.24
CA VAL A 183 -2.94 -16.72 -25.61
C VAL A 183 -1.44 -17.05 -25.49
N PRO A 184 -0.55 -16.25 -26.07
CA PRO A 184 0.87 -16.45 -25.87
C PRO A 184 1.24 -16.38 -24.38
N GLY A 185 1.97 -17.40 -23.89
CA GLY A 185 2.34 -17.48 -22.46
C GLY A 185 1.20 -17.83 -21.52
N GLY A 186 0.06 -18.30 -22.02
CA GLY A 186 -1.06 -18.74 -21.20
C GLY A 186 -1.87 -19.85 -21.83
N GLN A 187 -2.72 -20.52 -21.04
CA GLN A 187 -3.49 -21.68 -21.47
C GLN A 187 -4.88 -21.70 -20.87
N PHE A 188 -5.88 -22.17 -21.67
CA PHE A 188 -7.20 -22.62 -21.18
C PHE A 188 -7.20 -24.15 -21.22
N GLU A 189 -7.47 -24.80 -20.07
CA GLU A 189 -7.46 -26.25 -20.04
C GLU A 189 -8.69 -26.83 -20.75
N ILE A 190 -8.44 -27.84 -21.61
CA ILE A 190 -9.48 -28.60 -22.30
C ILE A 190 -9.33 -30.07 -21.94
N LYS A 191 -10.42 -30.67 -21.49
CA LYS A 191 -10.54 -32.12 -21.25
C LYS A 191 -11.83 -32.61 -21.91
N ASN A 192 -11.78 -33.74 -22.58
CA ASN A 192 -12.94 -34.34 -23.27
C ASN A 192 -13.69 -33.33 -24.16
N GLU A 193 -12.94 -32.58 -24.97
CA GLU A 193 -13.49 -31.57 -25.88
C GLU A 193 -14.25 -30.42 -25.20
N GLN A 194 -14.06 -30.19 -23.88
CA GLN A 194 -14.71 -29.13 -23.12
C GLN A 194 -13.69 -28.32 -22.32
N LEU A 195 -13.95 -27.01 -22.20
CA LEU A 195 -13.22 -26.15 -21.29
C LEU A 195 -13.50 -26.59 -19.84
N THR A 196 -12.45 -26.85 -19.08
CA THR A 196 -12.58 -27.28 -17.67
C THR A 196 -12.83 -26.11 -16.71
N GLY A 197 -12.59 -24.89 -17.16
CA GLY A 197 -12.60 -23.68 -16.34
C GLY A 197 -11.23 -23.26 -15.81
N PHE A 198 -10.25 -24.16 -15.83
CA PHE A 198 -8.89 -23.81 -15.45
C PHE A 198 -8.23 -22.92 -16.51
N VAL A 199 -7.62 -21.84 -16.01
CA VAL A 199 -6.96 -20.79 -16.79
C VAL A 199 -5.57 -20.56 -16.19
N PHE A 200 -4.54 -20.55 -17.03
CA PHE A 200 -3.14 -20.50 -16.59
C PHE A 200 -2.41 -19.26 -17.10
N ASP A 201 -1.58 -18.69 -16.24
CA ASP A 201 -0.61 -17.64 -16.55
C ASP A 201 -1.21 -16.45 -17.32
N ALA A 202 -0.64 -16.07 -18.47
CA ALA A 202 -1.08 -14.90 -19.24
C ALA A 202 -2.56 -14.96 -19.69
N ALA A 203 -3.17 -16.17 -19.76
CA ALA A 203 -4.59 -16.31 -20.12
C ALA A 203 -5.53 -15.78 -19.02
N ILE A 204 -5.09 -15.70 -17.76
CA ILE A 204 -5.85 -15.12 -16.65
C ILE A 204 -6.20 -13.67 -16.95
N ALA A 205 -5.27 -12.92 -17.52
CA ALA A 205 -5.47 -11.52 -17.86
C ALA A 205 -6.61 -11.32 -18.88
N GLU A 206 -6.88 -12.29 -19.77
CA GLU A 206 -7.98 -12.17 -20.75
C GLU A 206 -9.35 -12.20 -20.06
N ILE A 207 -9.48 -12.97 -18.96
CA ILE A 207 -10.67 -12.94 -18.13
C ILE A 207 -10.76 -11.65 -17.33
N GLN A 208 -9.66 -11.25 -16.68
CA GLN A 208 -9.61 -10.06 -15.83
C GLN A 208 -9.93 -8.77 -16.57
N LYS A 209 -9.57 -8.64 -17.86
CA LYS A 209 -9.93 -7.50 -18.72
C LYS A 209 -11.45 -7.28 -18.86
N LYS A 210 -12.27 -8.29 -18.56
CA LYS A 210 -13.73 -8.21 -18.64
C LYS A 210 -14.39 -7.85 -17.32
N ILE A 211 -13.63 -7.83 -16.25
CA ILE A 211 -14.12 -7.39 -14.94
C ILE A 211 -14.23 -5.87 -14.95
N PRO A 212 -15.42 -5.30 -14.73
CA PRO A 212 -15.57 -3.85 -14.69
C PRO A 212 -14.69 -3.24 -13.59
N PRO A 213 -13.94 -2.16 -13.86
CA PRO A 213 -13.17 -1.48 -12.83
C PRO A 213 -14.08 -0.97 -11.71
N LEU A 214 -13.52 -0.75 -10.52
CA LEU A 214 -14.24 -0.10 -9.43
C LEU A 214 -14.57 1.34 -9.83
N ASN A 215 -15.77 1.79 -9.47
CA ASN A 215 -16.10 3.20 -9.56
C ASN A 215 -15.57 3.98 -8.32
N HIS A 216 -15.65 5.32 -8.35
CA HIS A 216 -15.14 6.15 -7.26
C HIS A 216 -15.78 5.85 -5.91
N THR A 217 -17.06 5.50 -5.86
CA THR A 217 -17.77 5.17 -4.61
C THR A 217 -17.29 3.86 -4.02
N GLU A 218 -17.13 2.84 -4.85
CA GLU A 218 -16.57 1.55 -4.43
C GLU A 218 -15.13 1.71 -3.96
N ALA A 219 -14.27 2.32 -4.76
CA ALA A 219 -12.88 2.57 -4.41
C ALA A 219 -12.74 3.37 -3.10
N LEU A 220 -13.56 4.41 -2.93
CA LEU A 220 -13.61 5.20 -1.70
C LEU A 220 -13.96 4.33 -0.49
N LYS A 221 -14.96 3.46 -0.59
CA LYS A 221 -15.33 2.56 0.50
C LYS A 221 -14.15 1.68 0.93
N GLY A 222 -13.45 1.05 -0.01
CA GLY A 222 -12.27 0.24 0.27
C GLY A 222 -11.16 1.04 0.96
N MET A 223 -10.86 2.24 0.44
CA MET A 223 -9.86 3.13 1.04
C MET A 223 -10.24 3.58 2.46
N GLN A 224 -11.51 3.91 2.72
CA GLN A 224 -11.98 4.29 4.06
C GLN A 224 -11.92 3.14 5.06
N ASP A 225 -12.25 1.93 4.65
CA ASP A 225 -12.17 0.75 5.52
C ASP A 225 -10.71 0.39 5.82
N LEU A 226 -9.81 0.57 4.85
CA LEU A 226 -8.38 0.39 5.06
C LEU A 226 -7.77 1.50 5.92
N GLU A 227 -8.16 2.76 5.73
CA GLU A 227 -7.73 3.90 6.56
C GLU A 227 -8.02 3.65 8.05
N LYS A 228 -9.21 3.14 8.39
CA LYS A 228 -9.57 2.77 9.77
C LYS A 228 -8.61 1.70 10.33
N LYS A 229 -8.25 0.70 9.52
CA LYS A 229 -7.27 -0.32 9.92
C LYS A 229 -5.89 0.28 10.13
N CYS A 230 -5.45 1.17 9.23
CA CYS A 230 -4.17 1.88 9.38
C CYS A 230 -4.12 2.63 10.72
N PHE A 231 -5.13 3.42 11.05
CA PHE A 231 -5.20 4.14 12.31
C PHE A 231 -5.26 3.20 13.52
N ALA A 232 -5.96 2.07 13.43
CA ALA A 232 -6.00 1.06 14.51
C ALA A 232 -4.62 0.45 14.81
N PHE A 233 -3.72 0.40 13.81
CA PHE A 233 -2.33 -0.01 13.97
C PHE A 233 -1.36 1.15 14.27
N GLY A 234 -1.88 2.37 14.44
CA GLY A 234 -1.07 3.56 14.73
C GLY A 234 -0.36 4.15 13.51
N LEU A 235 -0.69 3.72 12.29
CA LEU A 235 -0.19 4.31 11.06
C LEU A 235 -0.92 5.63 10.79
N THR A 236 -0.17 6.72 10.63
CA THR A 236 -0.70 8.06 10.40
C THR A 236 -0.26 8.69 9.09
N SER A 237 0.63 8.02 8.35
CA SER A 237 1.06 8.41 7.00
C SER A 237 1.58 7.17 6.25
N LEU A 238 1.46 7.17 4.94
CA LEU A 238 1.79 6.02 4.10
C LEU A 238 2.62 6.45 2.88
N THR A 239 3.47 5.52 2.40
CA THR A 239 4.04 5.61 1.05
C THR A 239 3.50 4.46 0.22
N ASP A 240 2.63 4.76 -0.72
CA ASP A 240 2.05 3.79 -1.64
C ASP A 240 2.96 3.60 -2.86
N CYS A 241 3.54 2.40 -2.94
CA CYS A 241 4.53 2.04 -3.94
C CYS A 241 3.91 1.21 -5.07
N TRP A 242 3.47 1.81 -6.12
CA TRP A 242 2.82 1.23 -7.31
C TRP A 242 1.41 1.74 -7.54
N VAL A 243 1.28 3.07 -7.64
CA VAL A 243 -0.03 3.69 -7.85
C VAL A 243 -0.34 3.77 -9.35
N LYS A 244 -1.37 3.06 -9.79
CA LYS A 244 -1.88 3.12 -11.15
C LYS A 244 -2.62 4.44 -11.39
N SER A 245 -2.74 4.86 -12.64
CA SER A 245 -3.45 6.09 -13.00
C SER A 245 -4.91 6.10 -12.53
N THR A 246 -5.61 4.98 -12.65
CA THR A 246 -6.98 4.82 -12.16
C THR A 246 -7.07 4.96 -10.64
N ASP A 247 -6.14 4.34 -9.91
CA ASP A 247 -6.12 4.36 -8.45
C ASP A 247 -5.77 5.75 -7.92
N LEU A 248 -4.84 6.45 -8.61
CA LEU A 248 -4.53 7.85 -8.33
C LEU A 248 -5.76 8.75 -8.50
N SER A 249 -6.55 8.53 -9.56
CA SER A 249 -7.80 9.27 -9.80
C SER A 249 -8.81 9.07 -8.65
N HIS A 250 -8.94 7.84 -8.16
CA HIS A 250 -9.79 7.54 -7.00
C HIS A 250 -9.30 8.25 -5.73
N LEU A 251 -7.99 8.19 -5.48
CA LEU A 251 -7.35 8.83 -4.32
C LEU A 251 -7.50 10.35 -4.35
N GLN A 252 -7.25 10.98 -5.51
CA GLN A 252 -7.46 12.42 -5.70
C GLN A 252 -8.91 12.82 -5.45
N ASN A 253 -9.88 12.08 -6.00
CA ASN A 253 -11.30 12.32 -5.77
C ASN A 253 -11.64 12.23 -4.28
N ALA A 254 -11.10 11.24 -3.56
CA ALA A 254 -11.35 11.06 -2.12
C ALA A 254 -10.83 12.25 -1.30
N PHE A 255 -9.62 12.75 -1.57
CA PHE A 255 -9.05 13.91 -0.88
C PHE A 255 -9.75 15.22 -1.23
N GLN A 256 -10.06 15.46 -2.51
CA GLN A 256 -10.81 16.65 -2.94
C GLN A 256 -12.16 16.76 -2.24
N ASN A 257 -12.82 15.63 -2.00
CA ASN A 257 -14.10 15.55 -1.30
C ASN A 257 -13.95 15.41 0.24
N LYS A 258 -12.73 15.51 0.78
CA LYS A 258 -12.44 15.39 2.24
C LYS A 258 -12.99 14.09 2.85
N LYS A 259 -12.87 12.99 2.13
CA LYS A 259 -13.37 11.67 2.53
C LYS A 259 -12.29 10.76 3.10
N LEU A 260 -11.02 11.13 2.95
CA LEU A 260 -9.85 10.52 3.57
C LEU A 260 -9.04 11.59 4.29
N SER A 261 -8.34 11.19 5.33
CA SER A 261 -7.52 12.05 6.19
C SER A 261 -6.06 11.58 6.33
N ILE A 262 -5.79 10.30 6.09
CA ILE A 262 -4.43 9.75 6.15
C ILE A 262 -3.59 10.29 4.98
N PRO A 263 -2.46 10.99 5.24
CA PRO A 263 -1.57 11.44 4.18
C PRO A 263 -0.94 10.28 3.41
N VAL A 264 -0.92 10.37 2.08
CA VAL A 264 -0.34 9.36 1.20
C VAL A 264 0.70 9.98 0.26
N THR A 265 1.92 9.44 0.32
CA THR A 265 2.97 9.69 -0.67
C THR A 265 2.89 8.61 -1.75
N CYS A 266 2.72 9.00 -3.00
CA CYS A 266 2.54 8.09 -4.14
C CYS A 266 3.84 7.94 -4.94
N MET A 267 4.25 6.69 -5.17
CA MET A 267 5.20 6.29 -6.20
C MET A 267 4.40 5.68 -7.35
N LEU A 268 4.34 6.39 -8.47
CA LEU A 268 3.49 6.02 -9.60
C LEU A 268 4.06 4.82 -10.38
N GLU A 269 3.17 4.00 -10.90
CA GLU A 269 3.53 2.99 -11.91
C GLU A 269 4.16 3.67 -13.13
N MET A 270 5.22 3.08 -13.71
CA MET A 270 5.83 3.52 -14.97
C MET A 270 4.97 3.15 -16.20
N SER A 271 3.68 3.47 -16.14
CA SER A 271 2.77 3.30 -17.27
C SER A 271 2.84 4.49 -18.24
N LYS A 272 2.46 4.27 -19.50
CA LYS A 272 2.39 5.33 -20.50
C LYS A 272 1.52 6.51 -20.04
N GLU A 273 0.40 6.21 -19.40
CA GLU A 273 -0.55 7.22 -18.91
C GLU A 273 0.05 8.07 -17.78
N ASN A 274 0.65 7.43 -16.77
CA ASN A 274 1.30 8.15 -15.67
C ASN A 274 2.49 9.00 -16.17
N ILE A 275 3.27 8.48 -17.13
CA ILE A 275 4.39 9.22 -17.73
C ILE A 275 3.86 10.47 -18.45
N GLN A 276 2.83 10.33 -19.28
CA GLN A 276 2.25 11.46 -20.03
C GLN A 276 1.67 12.52 -19.10
N ASN A 277 0.98 12.10 -18.05
CA ASN A 277 0.30 13.02 -17.15
C ASN A 277 1.23 13.71 -16.15
N TRP A 278 2.32 13.06 -15.72
CA TRP A 278 3.09 13.54 -14.57
C TRP A 278 4.57 13.81 -14.85
N MET A 279 5.24 13.04 -15.71
CA MET A 279 6.71 13.08 -15.85
C MET A 279 7.24 14.48 -16.23
N HIS A 280 6.45 15.29 -16.92
CA HIS A 280 6.82 16.63 -17.40
C HIS A 280 6.43 17.76 -16.44
N GLN A 281 5.82 17.41 -15.31
CA GLN A 281 5.39 18.37 -14.29
C GLN A 281 6.35 18.34 -13.09
N LYS A 282 6.23 19.31 -12.19
CA LYS A 282 6.84 19.20 -10.85
C LYS A 282 6.05 18.21 -10.00
N PRO A 283 6.70 17.54 -9.03
CA PRO A 283 5.99 16.74 -8.03
C PRO A 283 4.85 17.54 -7.40
N TYR A 284 3.67 16.95 -7.36
CA TYR A 284 2.49 17.53 -6.72
C TYR A 284 2.54 17.26 -5.23
N GLN A 285 2.19 18.25 -4.41
CA GLN A 285 2.06 18.07 -2.97
C GLN A 285 1.02 19.04 -2.41
N ASP A 286 0.13 18.50 -1.57
CA ASP A 286 -0.74 19.24 -0.66
C ASP A 286 -0.67 18.64 0.75
N ASP A 287 -1.65 18.93 1.61
CA ASP A 287 -1.65 18.47 3.01
C ASP A 287 -1.82 16.95 3.15
N HIS A 288 -2.37 16.26 2.15
CA HIS A 288 -2.70 14.83 2.21
C HIS A 288 -2.11 13.99 1.07
N LEU A 289 -1.86 14.57 -0.08
CA LEU A 289 -1.37 13.85 -1.25
C LEU A 289 -0.03 14.40 -1.71
N HIS A 290 0.96 13.50 -1.81
CA HIS A 290 2.26 13.81 -2.38
C HIS A 290 2.58 12.83 -3.50
N ILE A 291 2.58 13.28 -4.76
CA ILE A 291 3.05 12.48 -5.91
C ILE A 291 4.55 12.70 -6.03
N ALA A 292 5.33 11.80 -5.43
CA ALA A 292 6.75 12.02 -5.17
C ALA A 292 7.68 11.39 -6.21
N GLY A 293 7.27 10.30 -6.85
CA GLY A 293 8.17 9.54 -7.72
C GLY A 293 7.50 8.47 -8.55
N PHE A 294 8.34 7.65 -9.17
CA PHE A 294 7.93 6.50 -9.97
C PHE A 294 8.52 5.22 -9.42
N LYS A 295 7.73 4.15 -9.41
CA LYS A 295 8.11 2.80 -9.01
C LYS A 295 8.42 1.94 -10.22
N ILE A 296 9.52 1.19 -10.14
CA ILE A 296 9.96 0.19 -11.12
C ILE A 296 10.18 -1.14 -10.38
N PHE A 297 9.95 -2.27 -11.04
CA PHE A 297 10.35 -3.59 -10.58
C PHE A 297 11.54 -4.05 -11.42
N SER A 298 12.67 -4.37 -10.77
CA SER A 298 13.85 -4.87 -11.49
C SER A 298 13.94 -6.39 -11.53
N ASP A 299 13.44 -7.07 -10.51
CA ASP A 299 13.42 -8.53 -10.40
C ASP A 299 12.19 -9.03 -9.63
N GLY A 300 12.14 -10.31 -9.31
CA GLY A 300 11.08 -10.95 -8.53
C GLY A 300 11.47 -11.17 -7.07
N ALA A 301 10.70 -12.05 -6.38
CA ALA A 301 10.90 -12.37 -4.98
C ALA A 301 11.77 -13.60 -4.75
N LEU A 302 12.45 -13.70 -3.58
CA LEU A 302 13.26 -14.86 -3.21
C LEU A 302 12.45 -16.15 -3.12
N GLY A 303 11.29 -16.10 -2.45
CA GLY A 303 10.47 -17.28 -2.21
C GLY A 303 9.97 -17.98 -3.46
N SER A 304 9.72 -17.23 -4.53
CA SER A 304 9.37 -17.75 -5.86
C SER A 304 10.58 -17.98 -6.77
N ARG A 305 11.80 -17.80 -6.27
CA ARG A 305 13.07 -17.87 -7.02
C ARG A 305 13.15 -16.90 -8.21
N GLY A 306 12.41 -15.80 -8.14
CA GLY A 306 12.43 -14.74 -9.15
C GLY A 306 13.48 -13.66 -8.91
N ALA A 307 14.01 -13.53 -7.68
CA ALA A 307 15.05 -12.57 -7.36
C ALA A 307 16.35 -12.90 -8.13
N CYS A 308 16.95 -11.87 -8.75
CA CYS A 308 18.12 -12.05 -9.63
C CYS A 308 19.41 -12.06 -8.81
N LEU A 309 20.06 -13.22 -8.72
CA LEU A 309 21.23 -13.48 -7.89
C LEU A 309 22.51 -13.61 -8.73
N HIS A 310 23.66 -13.32 -8.13
CA HIS A 310 24.97 -13.61 -8.71
C HIS A 310 25.30 -15.10 -8.68
N GLU A 311 24.91 -15.78 -7.59
CA GLU A 311 25.07 -17.22 -7.43
C GLU A 311 23.73 -17.94 -7.62
N PRO A 312 23.73 -19.21 -8.06
CA PRO A 312 22.48 -19.94 -8.24
C PRO A 312 21.77 -20.18 -6.91
N TYR A 313 20.46 -20.35 -6.96
CA TYR A 313 19.68 -20.76 -5.79
C TYR A 313 20.18 -22.11 -5.27
N LEU A 314 20.36 -22.22 -3.94
CA LEU A 314 20.91 -23.42 -3.29
C LEU A 314 20.03 -24.66 -3.50
N ASP A 315 18.72 -24.46 -3.62
CA ASP A 315 17.73 -25.51 -3.82
C ASP A 315 17.37 -25.75 -5.30
N GLN A 316 17.97 -24.98 -6.21
CA GLN A 316 17.77 -25.13 -7.66
C GLN A 316 19.05 -24.81 -8.44
N ALA A 317 19.83 -25.83 -8.73
CA ALA A 317 21.08 -25.69 -9.48
C ALA A 317 20.89 -24.99 -10.84
N ASN A 318 21.82 -24.10 -11.20
CA ASN A 318 21.79 -23.32 -12.43
C ASN A 318 20.61 -22.37 -12.61
N HIS A 319 19.87 -22.06 -11.54
CA HIS A 319 18.81 -21.07 -11.55
C HIS A 319 19.26 -19.84 -10.75
N TYR A 320 19.27 -18.68 -11.39
CA TYR A 320 19.77 -17.41 -10.85
C TYR A 320 18.65 -16.37 -10.66
N GLY A 321 17.40 -16.75 -10.88
CA GLY A 321 16.32 -15.79 -11.05
C GLY A 321 16.46 -15.01 -12.35
N GLN A 322 15.76 -13.90 -12.48
CA GLN A 322 15.82 -13.07 -13.69
C GLN A 322 15.37 -11.64 -13.43
N LEU A 323 15.86 -10.72 -14.27
CA LEU A 323 15.33 -9.37 -14.32
C LEU A 323 13.92 -9.36 -14.92
N SER A 324 13.04 -8.50 -14.40
CA SER A 324 11.67 -8.28 -14.90
C SER A 324 11.66 -7.62 -16.28
N TYR A 325 12.71 -6.89 -16.62
CA TYR A 325 12.94 -6.24 -17.90
C TYR A 325 14.38 -6.42 -18.35
N PRO A 326 14.67 -6.36 -19.66
CA PRO A 326 16.06 -6.26 -20.14
C PRO A 326 16.78 -5.08 -19.48
N GLN A 327 18.06 -5.21 -19.21
CA GLN A 327 18.86 -4.20 -18.51
C GLN A 327 18.79 -2.82 -19.19
N ASP A 328 18.85 -2.78 -20.51
CA ASP A 328 18.75 -1.54 -21.31
C ASP A 328 17.39 -0.85 -21.10
N SER A 329 16.31 -1.64 -20.96
CA SER A 329 14.97 -1.10 -20.70
C SER A 329 14.87 -0.51 -19.31
N LEU A 330 15.43 -1.16 -18.28
CA LEU A 330 15.53 -0.63 -16.92
C LEU A 330 16.32 0.69 -16.90
N GLU A 331 17.46 0.71 -17.58
CA GLU A 331 18.29 1.91 -17.68
C GLU A 331 17.56 3.05 -18.39
N GLN A 332 16.82 2.78 -19.48
CA GLN A 332 16.00 3.80 -20.15
C GLN A 332 14.92 4.39 -19.24
N MET A 333 14.22 3.56 -18.46
CA MET A 333 13.22 4.03 -17.49
C MET A 333 13.87 4.92 -16.42
N ILE A 334 14.99 4.51 -15.84
CA ILE A 334 15.74 5.27 -14.84
C ILE A 334 16.26 6.60 -15.46
N ALA A 335 16.81 6.56 -16.66
CA ALA A 335 17.27 7.74 -17.38
C ALA A 335 16.15 8.74 -17.67
N GLN A 336 14.94 8.25 -17.95
CA GLN A 336 13.76 9.09 -18.13
C GLN A 336 13.38 9.80 -16.83
N ILE A 337 13.35 9.08 -15.70
CA ILE A 337 13.08 9.67 -14.38
C ILE A 337 14.19 10.66 -14.00
N ALA A 338 15.46 10.38 -14.35
CA ALA A 338 16.58 11.26 -14.06
C ALA A 338 16.45 12.67 -14.68
N LYS A 339 15.78 12.77 -15.85
CA LYS A 339 15.48 14.03 -16.51
C LYS A 339 14.35 14.83 -15.88
N SER A 340 13.60 14.22 -14.95
CA SER A 340 12.50 14.85 -14.23
C SER A 340 12.92 15.28 -12.83
N SER A 341 12.00 15.88 -12.06
CA SER A 341 12.20 16.19 -10.63
C SER A 341 11.73 15.08 -9.69
N TYR A 342 11.23 13.96 -10.22
CA TYR A 342 10.65 12.86 -9.44
C TYR A 342 11.72 11.95 -8.84
N GLN A 343 11.36 11.28 -7.75
CA GLN A 343 12.15 10.20 -7.17
C GLN A 343 12.05 8.95 -8.05
N CYS A 344 13.11 8.16 -8.07
CA CYS A 344 13.12 6.83 -8.60
C CYS A 344 13.11 5.83 -7.45
N CYS A 345 12.15 4.90 -7.46
CA CYS A 345 11.95 3.89 -6.44
C CYS A 345 11.96 2.53 -7.14
N VAL A 346 13.01 1.73 -6.96
CA VAL A 346 13.17 0.47 -7.68
C VAL A 346 13.14 -0.71 -6.71
N HIS A 347 12.21 -1.63 -6.95
CA HIS A 347 12.24 -2.94 -6.33
C HIS A 347 13.46 -3.72 -6.86
N ALA A 348 14.35 -4.10 -5.96
CA ALA A 348 15.47 -4.99 -6.23
C ALA A 348 15.72 -5.85 -5.00
N ILE A 349 15.53 -7.16 -5.13
CA ILE A 349 15.64 -8.13 -4.03
C ILE A 349 16.95 -8.89 -4.10
N GLY A 350 17.31 -9.42 -5.27
CA GLY A 350 18.54 -10.16 -5.47
C GLY A 350 19.77 -9.25 -5.57
N ASP A 351 20.90 -9.74 -5.10
CA ASP A 351 22.17 -8.99 -5.08
C ASP A 351 22.63 -8.55 -6.47
N SER A 352 22.40 -9.36 -7.52
CA SER A 352 22.72 -9.00 -8.90
C SER A 352 21.83 -7.84 -9.39
N ALA A 353 20.53 -7.86 -9.04
CA ALA A 353 19.61 -6.76 -9.34
C ALA A 353 20.01 -5.49 -8.59
N VAL A 354 20.30 -5.59 -7.29
CA VAL A 354 20.73 -4.46 -6.46
C VAL A 354 21.99 -3.80 -7.02
N SER A 355 23.04 -4.60 -7.30
CA SER A 355 24.28 -4.11 -7.89
C SER A 355 24.06 -3.42 -9.24
N SER A 356 23.17 -3.97 -10.07
CA SER A 356 22.84 -3.37 -11.37
C SER A 356 22.16 -2.00 -11.22
N ILE A 357 21.18 -1.90 -10.32
CA ILE A 357 20.47 -0.63 -10.07
C ILE A 357 21.38 0.41 -9.44
N LEU A 358 22.26 0.04 -8.52
CA LEU A 358 23.24 0.96 -7.92
C LEU A 358 24.18 1.55 -8.99
N LYS A 359 24.67 0.73 -9.93
CA LYS A 359 25.48 1.21 -11.06
C LYS A 359 24.72 2.22 -11.93
N MET A 360 23.43 1.95 -12.20
CA MET A 360 22.59 2.88 -12.95
C MET A 360 22.36 4.19 -12.15
N TYR A 361 22.11 4.10 -10.85
CA TYR A 361 21.96 5.28 -10.00
C TYR A 361 23.22 6.13 -9.97
N GLN A 362 24.39 5.50 -9.83
CA GLN A 362 25.69 6.19 -9.88
C GLN A 362 25.91 6.95 -11.20
N LYS A 363 25.43 6.41 -12.32
CA LYS A 363 25.52 7.06 -13.63
C LYS A 363 24.67 8.33 -13.74
N TYR A 364 23.52 8.37 -13.09
CA TYR A 364 22.53 9.44 -13.25
C TYR A 364 22.44 10.41 -12.07
N LEU A 365 22.96 10.06 -10.90
CA LEU A 365 22.95 10.89 -9.72
C LEU A 365 24.33 11.51 -9.48
N PRO A 366 24.44 12.83 -9.24
CA PRO A 366 25.67 13.42 -8.77
C PRO A 366 25.99 12.92 -7.34
N SER A 367 27.28 12.93 -6.97
CA SER A 367 27.75 12.48 -5.64
C SER A 367 27.09 13.21 -4.46
N SER A 368 26.70 14.46 -4.66
CA SER A 368 25.92 15.23 -3.69
C SER A 368 24.55 15.56 -4.25
N ASN A 369 23.59 14.66 -4.06
CA ASN A 369 22.23 14.87 -4.52
C ASN A 369 21.21 14.82 -3.38
N GLN A 370 20.07 15.46 -3.57
CA GLN A 370 18.93 15.45 -2.65
C GLN A 370 17.71 14.75 -3.26
N ARG A 371 17.94 13.90 -4.28
CA ARG A 371 16.87 13.24 -5.05
C ARG A 371 16.13 12.20 -4.25
N ARG A 372 16.74 11.65 -3.17
CA ARG A 372 16.17 10.60 -2.31
C ARG A 372 15.67 9.38 -3.10
N TRP A 373 16.40 9.00 -4.14
CA TRP A 373 16.11 7.77 -4.86
C TRP A 373 16.31 6.57 -3.96
N ARG A 374 15.50 5.53 -4.13
CA ARG A 374 15.46 4.39 -3.23
C ARG A 374 15.57 3.08 -3.99
N ILE A 375 16.20 2.11 -3.38
CA ILE A 375 16.05 0.69 -3.69
C ILE A 375 15.12 0.11 -2.63
N GLU A 376 14.02 -0.48 -3.07
CA GLU A 376 13.07 -1.14 -2.20
C GLU A 376 13.51 -2.57 -1.95
N HIS A 377 13.31 -3.04 -0.74
CA HIS A 377 13.66 -4.34 -0.21
C HIS A 377 15.16 -4.51 0.03
N ALA A 378 16.02 -4.45 -1.02
CA ALA A 378 17.47 -4.69 -0.91
C ALA A 378 17.76 -5.89 0.01
N GLN A 379 17.04 -7.01 -0.23
CA GLN A 379 16.95 -8.13 0.73
C GLN A 379 18.23 -8.96 0.74
N VAL A 380 18.86 -9.11 -0.41
CA VAL A 380 20.20 -9.68 -0.55
C VAL A 380 21.10 -8.62 -1.18
N ILE A 381 22.19 -8.29 -0.51
CA ILE A 381 23.14 -7.27 -0.95
C ILE A 381 24.58 -7.78 -0.80
N LEU A 382 25.46 -7.37 -1.70
CA LEU A 382 26.88 -7.60 -1.53
C LEU A 382 27.47 -6.56 -0.57
N LEU A 383 28.46 -6.96 0.26
CA LEU A 383 29.18 -6.02 1.13
C LEU A 383 29.85 -4.89 0.33
N SER A 384 30.30 -5.19 -0.91
CA SER A 384 30.86 -4.18 -1.82
C SER A 384 29.88 -3.09 -2.25
N ASP A 385 28.58 -3.34 -2.13
CA ASP A 385 27.53 -2.41 -2.54
C ASP A 385 27.09 -1.48 -1.40
N THR A 386 27.67 -1.64 -0.20
CA THR A 386 27.36 -0.82 0.99
C THR A 386 28.37 0.31 1.23
N ALA A 387 29.36 0.48 0.36
CA ALA A 387 30.47 1.46 0.48
C ALA A 387 30.16 2.83 -0.12
#